data_e987e652cd46a22f1596a3cf6abb6a9e
#
_entry.id   e987e652cd46a22f1596a3cf6abb6a9e
#
_cell.length_a   1.000
_cell.length_b   1.000
_cell.length_c   1.000
_cell.angle_alpha   90.00
_cell.angle_beta   90.00
_cell.angle_gamma   90.00
#
_symmetry.space_group_name_H-M   'P 1'
#
loop_
_entity.id
_entity.type
_entity.pdbx_description
1 polymer ?
#
loop_
_entity_poly.entity_id
_entity_poly.type
_entity_poly.pdbx_seq_one_letter_code
_entity_poly.pdbx_strand_id
1 'polypeptide(L)'
;MALAATTFFAAPSHDAWASSPEASGRNGETSLRAPLSNPAVSDGDLLGTWTINRVKVKKTVDGVSSERTYSAGQKVESFNESPKRVTFSADGNSVFEYENGKTDGPFEYTVEGNQIKRMIMVAVLTYDYKVMPSGELQLVTTVSYARDSHSIDEEYTYYGTKL
;
A
#
# COMPACT_ATOMS: atom_id res chain seq x y z
N MET A 1 17.24 7.77 -43.10
CA MET A 1 17.91 6.46 -42.97
C MET A 1 18.69 6.45 -41.68
N ALA A 2 18.19 5.81 -40.64
CA ALA A 2 18.93 5.58 -39.41
C ALA A 2 18.61 4.16 -38.95
N LEU A 3 19.66 3.35 -38.80
CA LEU A 3 19.64 1.92 -38.50
C LEU A 3 19.39 1.69 -37.01
N ALA A 4 18.39 0.88 -36.68
CA ALA A 4 18.18 0.38 -35.32
C ALA A 4 19.12 -0.81 -35.10
N ALA A 5 19.93 -0.76 -34.04
CA ALA A 5 20.73 -1.88 -33.57
C ALA A 5 19.97 -2.65 -32.50
N THR A 6 19.54 -3.87 -32.83
CA THR A 6 18.93 -4.84 -31.91
C THR A 6 20.03 -5.65 -31.25
N THR A 7 20.18 -5.56 -29.94
CA THR A 7 21.13 -6.38 -29.19
C THR A 7 20.38 -7.57 -28.59
N PHE A 8 20.68 -8.78 -29.09
CA PHE A 8 20.26 -10.05 -28.52
C PHE A 8 21.20 -10.44 -27.36
N PHE A 9 20.64 -10.68 -26.18
CA PHE A 9 21.34 -11.38 -25.11
C PHE A 9 20.97 -12.86 -25.14
N ALA A 10 21.99 -13.69 -25.37
CA ALA A 10 21.91 -15.14 -25.28
C ALA A 10 22.00 -15.58 -23.83
N ALA A 11 21.15 -16.52 -23.45
CA ALA A 11 21.21 -17.23 -22.17
C ALA A 11 22.27 -18.33 -22.20
N PRO A 12 23.03 -18.58 -21.14
CA PRO A 12 23.87 -19.78 -21.03
C PRO A 12 23.06 -20.96 -20.50
N SER A 13 23.08 -22.03 -21.25
CA SER A 13 22.72 -23.37 -20.86
C SER A 13 23.81 -23.99 -19.94
N HIS A 14 23.43 -24.54 -18.80
CA HIS A 14 24.26 -25.42 -18.03
C HIS A 14 23.58 -26.75 -17.81
N ASP A 15 24.12 -27.77 -18.53
CA ASP A 15 23.88 -29.17 -18.31
C ASP A 15 24.70 -29.71 -17.12
N ALA A 16 24.05 -30.65 -16.47
CA ALA A 16 24.61 -31.81 -15.79
C ALA A 16 25.59 -31.64 -14.63
N TRP A 17 25.21 -32.22 -13.51
CA TRP A 17 26.01 -33.26 -12.80
C TRP A 17 25.09 -34.07 -11.89
N ALA A 18 24.94 -35.32 -12.26
CA ALA A 18 24.47 -36.39 -11.40
C ALA A 18 25.58 -36.80 -10.45
N SER A 19 25.26 -36.99 -9.18
CA SER A 19 25.86 -38.00 -8.31
C SER A 19 25.16 -38.01 -6.95
N SER A 20 24.37 -39.02 -6.66
CA SER A 20 24.04 -39.42 -5.29
C SER A 20 25.27 -40.02 -4.58
N PRO A 21 25.28 -39.88 -3.24
CA PRO A 21 25.24 -41.12 -2.45
C PRO A 21 24.19 -41.08 -1.34
N GLU A 22 23.61 -42.22 -1.11
CA GLU A 22 22.83 -42.60 0.06
C GLU A 22 23.62 -42.37 1.35
N ALA A 23 22.93 -41.88 2.37
CA ALA A 23 23.10 -42.40 3.73
C ALA A 23 22.08 -41.80 4.71
N SER A 24 21.27 -42.67 5.25
CA SER A 24 20.93 -42.80 6.68
C SER A 24 20.12 -41.70 7.35
N GLY A 25 18.92 -42.07 7.60
CA GLY A 25 17.95 -41.68 8.63
C GLY A 25 18.37 -40.70 9.71
N ARG A 26 17.60 -39.63 9.82
CA ARG A 26 17.23 -39.05 11.10
C ARG A 26 15.87 -38.38 10.99
N ASN A 27 15.05 -38.70 11.97
CA ASN A 27 13.72 -38.31 12.28
C ASN A 27 13.35 -36.89 11.82
N GLY A 28 12.29 -36.84 11.03
CA GLY A 28 11.67 -35.60 10.65
C GLY A 28 11.07 -34.87 11.86
N GLU A 29 11.74 -33.88 12.36
CA GLU A 29 11.09 -32.78 13.03
C GLU A 29 10.50 -31.85 11.94
N THR A 30 9.22 -32.05 11.65
CA THR A 30 8.44 -31.06 10.96
C THR A 30 8.38 -29.86 11.90
N SER A 31 9.33 -28.96 11.75
CA SER A 31 9.27 -27.64 12.36
C SER A 31 8.02 -26.98 11.81
N LEU A 32 6.92 -27.11 12.53
CA LEU A 32 5.74 -26.28 12.35
C LEU A 32 6.24 -24.85 12.58
N ARG A 33 6.50 -24.16 11.48
CA ARG A 33 6.79 -22.74 11.48
C ARG A 33 5.58 -22.10 12.19
N ALA A 34 5.79 -21.68 13.43
CA ALA A 34 4.79 -20.93 14.16
C ALA A 34 4.32 -19.79 13.26
N PRO A 35 3.02 -19.52 13.14
CA PRO A 35 2.56 -18.36 12.40
C PRO A 35 3.33 -17.17 12.97
N LEU A 36 3.97 -16.38 12.09
CA LEU A 36 4.59 -15.13 12.48
C LEU A 36 3.48 -14.33 13.15
N SER A 37 3.52 -14.26 14.47
CA SER A 37 2.64 -13.38 15.22
C SER A 37 2.99 -11.98 14.76
N ASN A 38 2.10 -11.38 13.97
CA ASN A 38 2.21 -9.98 13.61
C ASN A 38 2.45 -9.19 14.90
N PRO A 39 3.48 -8.34 14.98
CA PRO A 39 3.65 -7.47 16.14
C PRO A 39 2.34 -6.70 16.30
N ALA A 40 1.75 -6.80 17.48
CA ALA A 40 0.52 -6.10 17.81
C ALA A 40 0.71 -4.62 17.44
N VAL A 41 -0.22 -4.09 16.65
CA VAL A 41 -0.24 -2.67 16.30
C VAL A 41 -0.33 -1.88 17.60
N SER A 42 0.72 -1.14 17.94
CA SER A 42 0.86 -0.52 19.26
C SER A 42 0.19 0.85 19.37
N ASP A 43 -0.39 1.39 18.30
CA ASP A 43 -1.03 2.69 18.33
C ASP A 43 -2.54 2.58 18.52
N GLY A 44 -2.98 2.58 19.80
CA GLY A 44 -4.38 2.51 20.17
C GLY A 44 -5.24 3.66 19.62
N ASP A 45 -4.62 4.80 19.31
CA ASP A 45 -5.33 5.96 18.77
C ASP A 45 -5.78 5.73 17.33
N LEU A 46 -5.00 4.95 16.56
CA LEU A 46 -5.32 4.61 15.17
C LEU A 46 -6.47 3.60 15.06
N LEU A 47 -6.59 2.67 16.04
CA LEU A 47 -7.55 1.57 15.97
C LEU A 47 -8.99 2.05 15.92
N GLY A 48 -9.79 1.40 15.08
CA GLY A 48 -11.22 1.68 14.90
C GLY A 48 -11.58 2.05 13.46
N THR A 49 -12.80 2.52 13.30
CA THR A 49 -13.36 2.94 12.01
C THR A 49 -13.38 4.46 11.91
N TRP A 50 -12.89 4.97 10.80
CA TRP A 50 -12.79 6.39 10.49
C TRP A 50 -13.64 6.71 9.27
N THR A 51 -14.53 7.69 9.38
CA THR A 51 -15.25 8.23 8.22
C THR A 51 -14.43 9.32 7.58
N ILE A 52 -14.13 9.19 6.29
CA ILE A 52 -13.37 10.19 5.54
C ILE A 52 -14.31 11.32 5.14
N ASN A 53 -14.05 12.51 5.65
CA ASN A 53 -14.88 13.69 5.45
C ASN A 53 -14.38 14.59 4.33
N ARG A 54 -13.08 14.51 4.05
CA ARG A 54 -12.40 15.42 3.13
C ARG A 54 -11.17 14.74 2.56
N VAL A 55 -10.91 14.99 1.28
CA VAL A 55 -9.69 14.57 0.59
C VAL A 55 -9.09 15.78 -0.09
N LYS A 56 -7.80 16.01 0.16
CA LYS A 56 -7.01 17.02 -0.51
C LYS A 56 -6.07 16.30 -1.47
N VAL A 57 -6.05 16.70 -2.73
CA VAL A 57 -5.16 16.16 -3.76
C VAL A 57 -4.26 17.29 -4.24
N LYS A 58 -2.96 17.09 -4.08
CA LYS A 58 -1.93 17.93 -4.69
C LYS A 58 -1.35 17.17 -5.87
N LYS A 59 -1.55 17.69 -7.07
CA LYS A 59 -1.06 17.12 -8.31
C LYS A 59 0.09 17.95 -8.86
N THR A 60 1.21 17.31 -9.15
CA THR A 60 2.37 17.92 -9.78
C THR A 60 2.59 17.27 -11.16
N VAL A 61 2.62 18.07 -12.21
CA VAL A 61 2.86 17.64 -13.58
C VAL A 61 4.10 18.37 -14.06
N ASP A 62 5.17 17.65 -14.41
CA ASP A 62 6.45 18.21 -14.86
C ASP A 62 6.96 19.36 -13.96
N GLY A 63 6.80 19.20 -12.64
CA GLY A 63 7.22 20.18 -11.64
C GLY A 63 6.22 21.32 -11.36
N VAL A 64 5.09 21.39 -12.07
CA VAL A 64 4.05 22.40 -11.81
C VAL A 64 2.96 21.79 -10.93
N SER A 65 2.73 22.37 -9.75
CA SER A 65 1.77 21.87 -8.77
C SER A 65 0.43 22.59 -8.83
N SER A 66 -0.64 21.83 -8.65
CA SER A 66 -2.00 22.31 -8.39
C SER A 66 -2.60 21.55 -7.21
N GLU A 67 -3.56 22.15 -6.51
CA GLU A 67 -4.19 21.56 -5.35
C GLU A 67 -5.71 21.69 -5.44
N ARG A 68 -6.42 20.63 -5.07
CA ARG A 68 -7.88 20.61 -5.00
C ARG A 68 -8.34 19.83 -3.76
N THR A 69 -9.40 20.34 -3.13
CA THR A 69 -10.03 19.69 -1.99
C THR A 69 -11.42 19.21 -2.38
N TYR A 70 -11.75 17.98 -1.97
CA TYR A 70 -13.02 17.31 -2.20
C TYR A 70 -13.66 16.99 -0.85
N SER A 71 -14.95 17.26 -0.71
CA SER A 71 -15.76 16.85 0.44
C SER A 71 -16.23 15.40 0.30
N ALA A 72 -16.71 14.81 1.39
CA ALA A 72 -17.32 13.47 1.38
C ALA A 72 -18.39 13.36 0.28
N GLY A 73 -18.40 12.23 -0.42
CA GLY A 73 -19.34 11.97 -1.53
C GLY A 73 -19.00 12.65 -2.85
N GLN A 74 -18.02 13.53 -2.91
CA GLN A 74 -17.57 14.10 -4.17
C GLN A 74 -16.64 13.12 -4.90
N LYS A 75 -16.84 12.99 -6.22
CA LYS A 75 -15.93 12.20 -7.05
C LYS A 75 -14.58 12.90 -7.12
N VAL A 76 -13.55 12.22 -6.69
CA VAL A 76 -12.16 12.71 -6.81
C VAL A 76 -11.71 12.54 -8.25
N GLU A 77 -11.35 13.64 -8.89
CA GLU A 77 -10.80 13.65 -10.25
C GLU A 77 -9.29 13.38 -10.21
N SER A 78 -8.91 12.13 -9.94
CA SER A 78 -7.53 11.73 -9.78
C SER A 78 -7.35 10.24 -10.10
N PHE A 79 -6.13 9.73 -9.97
CA PHE A 79 -5.82 8.33 -10.25
C PHE A 79 -6.51 7.37 -9.27
N ASN A 80 -6.58 7.73 -7.99
CA ASN A 80 -7.16 6.90 -6.96
C ASN A 80 -8.59 7.34 -6.59
N GLU A 81 -9.48 6.36 -6.37
CA GLU A 81 -10.75 6.60 -5.72
C GLU A 81 -10.52 6.95 -4.25
N SER A 82 -11.33 7.87 -3.70
CA SER A 82 -11.30 8.17 -2.28
C SER A 82 -12.13 7.17 -1.49
N PRO A 83 -11.59 6.58 -0.41
CA PRO A 83 -12.39 5.77 0.48
C PRO A 83 -13.39 6.65 1.25
N LYS A 84 -14.58 6.09 1.51
CA LYS A 84 -15.59 6.64 2.39
C LYS A 84 -15.28 6.35 3.86
N ARG A 85 -14.78 5.14 4.13
CA ARG A 85 -14.37 4.69 5.45
C ARG A 85 -13.07 3.94 5.40
N VAL A 86 -12.34 4.02 6.50
CA VAL A 86 -11.13 3.27 6.72
C VAL A 86 -11.22 2.63 8.10
N THR A 87 -11.01 1.32 8.18
CA THR A 87 -11.00 0.58 9.45
C THR A 87 -9.62 -0.01 9.68
N PHE A 88 -9.08 0.19 10.87
CA PHE A 88 -7.87 -0.45 11.36
C PHE A 88 -8.23 -1.31 12.56
N SER A 89 -8.02 -2.61 12.46
CA SER A 89 -8.38 -3.59 13.50
C SER A 89 -7.16 -4.00 14.32
N ALA A 90 -7.38 -4.36 15.58
CA ALA A 90 -6.31 -4.75 16.50
C ALA A 90 -5.59 -6.06 16.09
N ASP A 91 -6.21 -6.85 15.23
CA ASP A 91 -5.61 -8.05 14.63
C ASP A 91 -4.62 -7.75 13.50
N GLY A 92 -4.32 -6.47 13.23
CA GLY A 92 -3.40 -6.05 12.19
C GLY A 92 -4.00 -6.02 10.79
N ASN A 93 -5.33 -6.04 10.67
CA ASN A 93 -6.02 -5.93 9.39
C ASN A 93 -6.62 -4.54 9.16
N SER A 94 -6.64 -4.11 7.90
CA SER A 94 -7.27 -2.86 7.47
C SER A 94 -8.26 -3.10 6.34
N VAL A 95 -9.37 -2.34 6.34
CA VAL A 95 -10.40 -2.38 5.31
C VAL A 95 -10.71 -0.95 4.88
N PHE A 96 -10.71 -0.71 3.58
CA PHE A 96 -11.12 0.56 2.97
C PHE A 96 -12.44 0.33 2.24
N GLU A 97 -13.45 1.11 2.57
CA GLU A 97 -14.78 1.06 1.96
C GLU A 97 -14.97 2.31 1.09
N TYR A 98 -15.46 2.13 -0.15
CA TYR A 98 -15.70 3.19 -1.12
C TYR A 98 -17.18 3.53 -1.27
N GLU A 99 -17.51 4.69 -1.86
CA GLU A 99 -18.89 5.16 -2.05
C GLU A 99 -19.76 4.20 -2.88
N ASN A 100 -19.14 3.46 -3.80
CA ASN A 100 -19.82 2.46 -4.63
C ASN A 100 -20.11 1.14 -3.91
N GLY A 101 -19.83 1.04 -2.60
CA GLY A 101 -19.99 -0.17 -1.79
C GLY A 101 -18.88 -1.20 -1.98
N LYS A 102 -17.88 -0.94 -2.79
CA LYS A 102 -16.69 -1.79 -2.88
C LYS A 102 -15.89 -1.69 -1.59
N THR A 103 -15.26 -2.79 -1.22
CA THR A 103 -14.28 -2.85 -0.14
C THR A 103 -12.93 -3.31 -0.68
N ASP A 104 -11.88 -2.75 -0.12
CA ASP A 104 -10.50 -3.11 -0.39
C ASP A 104 -9.88 -3.64 0.90
N GLY A 105 -9.72 -4.95 0.98
CA GLY A 105 -9.32 -5.69 2.17
C GLY A 105 -10.28 -6.82 2.56
N PRO A 106 -10.04 -7.49 3.72
CA PRO A 106 -9.01 -7.12 4.70
C PRO A 106 -7.59 -7.33 4.19
N PHE A 107 -6.70 -6.40 4.47
CA PHE A 107 -5.28 -6.49 4.18
C PHE A 107 -4.46 -6.23 5.44
N GLU A 108 -3.40 -7.00 5.60
CA GLU A 108 -2.47 -6.82 6.70
C GLU A 108 -1.84 -5.42 6.65
N TYR A 109 -1.64 -4.83 7.83
CA TYR A 109 -0.90 -3.60 7.97
C TYR A 109 0.04 -3.65 9.17
N THR A 110 1.09 -2.87 9.11
CA THR A 110 2.03 -2.63 10.22
C THR A 110 2.18 -1.13 10.44
N VAL A 111 2.53 -0.74 11.67
CA VAL A 111 2.83 0.64 12.03
C VAL A 111 4.28 0.74 12.43
N GLU A 112 5.00 1.65 11.80
CA GLU A 112 6.39 1.97 12.11
C GLU A 112 6.53 3.49 12.30
N GLY A 113 6.62 3.94 13.54
CA GLY A 113 6.59 5.36 13.87
C GLY A 113 5.26 6.00 13.45
N ASN A 114 5.31 6.96 12.54
CA ASN A 114 4.14 7.64 11.98
C ASN A 114 3.72 7.09 10.59
N GLN A 115 4.21 5.92 10.22
CA GLN A 115 3.89 5.29 8.94
C GLN A 115 3.07 4.04 9.12
N ILE A 116 2.05 3.89 8.29
CA ILE A 116 1.28 2.67 8.10
C ILE A 116 1.74 2.04 6.79
N LYS A 117 2.19 0.79 6.85
CA LYS A 117 2.50 -0.02 5.67
C LYS A 117 1.39 -1.05 5.50
N ARG A 118 0.64 -0.94 4.43
CA ARG A 118 -0.49 -1.81 4.09
C ARG A 118 -0.10 -2.74 2.96
N MET A 119 -0.20 -4.04 3.17
CA MET A 119 0.19 -5.06 2.21
C MET A 119 -0.99 -5.42 1.32
N ILE A 120 -0.92 -5.05 0.04
CA ILE A 120 -1.98 -5.32 -0.95
C ILE A 120 -1.42 -6.30 -1.99
N MET A 121 -1.81 -7.56 -1.90
CA MET A 121 -1.28 -8.65 -2.75
C MET A 121 0.26 -8.67 -2.79
N VAL A 122 0.87 -8.10 -3.82
CA VAL A 122 2.33 -8.06 -4.02
C VAL A 122 2.92 -6.67 -3.82
N ALA A 123 2.10 -5.68 -3.49
CA ALA A 123 2.51 -4.29 -3.29
C ALA A 123 2.35 -3.84 -1.84
N VAL A 124 3.23 -2.95 -1.41
CA VAL A 124 3.12 -2.28 -0.11
C VAL A 124 2.74 -0.82 -0.38
N LEU A 125 1.58 -0.41 0.13
CA LEU A 125 1.19 0.99 0.15
C LEU A 125 1.59 1.60 1.49
N THR A 126 2.30 2.71 1.44
CA THR A 126 2.72 3.45 2.62
C THR A 126 1.88 4.70 2.78
N TYR A 127 1.43 4.93 4.00
CA TYR A 127 0.72 6.13 4.41
C TYR A 127 1.47 6.76 5.58
N ASP A 128 1.82 8.03 5.49
CA ASP A 128 2.13 8.80 6.68
C ASP A 128 0.82 9.12 7.40
N TYR A 129 0.76 8.91 8.72
CA TYR A 129 -0.45 9.18 9.47
C TYR A 129 -0.20 10.06 10.69
N LYS A 130 -1.26 10.74 11.10
CA LYS A 130 -1.30 11.53 12.32
C LYS A 130 -2.72 11.59 12.86
N VAL A 131 -2.88 11.30 14.15
CA VAL A 131 -4.11 11.63 14.86
C VAL A 131 -3.91 13.01 15.51
N MET A 132 -4.73 13.96 15.11
CA MET A 132 -4.66 15.35 15.56
C MET A 132 -5.24 15.45 16.98
N PRO A 133 -4.84 16.49 17.79
CA PRO A 133 -5.45 16.72 19.09
C PRO A 133 -6.97 16.93 19.05
N SER A 134 -7.52 17.31 17.90
CA SER A 134 -8.97 17.39 17.65
C SER A 134 -9.65 16.03 17.53
N GLY A 135 -8.90 14.91 17.49
CA GLY A 135 -9.41 13.59 17.18
C GLY A 135 -9.58 13.32 15.68
N GLU A 136 -9.12 14.20 14.80
CA GLU A 136 -9.13 13.99 13.34
C GLU A 136 -7.92 13.13 12.94
N LEU A 137 -8.16 12.07 12.15
CA LEU A 137 -7.11 11.29 11.48
C LEU A 137 -6.71 11.99 10.19
N GLN A 138 -5.42 12.10 9.95
CA GLN A 138 -4.83 12.49 8.69
C GLN A 138 -4.02 11.30 8.14
N LEU A 139 -4.29 10.90 6.89
CA LEU A 139 -3.49 9.90 6.15
C LEU A 139 -2.95 10.57 4.90
N VAL A 140 -1.66 10.43 4.64
CA VAL A 140 -1.00 10.98 3.45
C VAL A 140 -0.34 9.85 2.67
N THR A 141 -0.60 9.79 1.37
CA THR A 141 0.09 8.87 0.45
C THR A 141 0.39 9.56 -0.86
N THR A 142 1.44 9.11 -1.55
CA THR A 142 1.85 9.66 -2.84
C THR A 142 1.87 8.55 -3.88
N VAL A 143 1.39 8.86 -5.08
CA VAL A 143 1.45 7.99 -6.26
C VAL A 143 2.16 8.74 -7.36
N SER A 144 3.18 8.10 -7.94
CA SER A 144 3.94 8.64 -9.07
C SER A 144 3.71 7.77 -10.30
N TYR A 145 3.39 8.38 -11.42
CA TYR A 145 3.17 7.68 -12.69
C TYR A 145 3.51 8.59 -13.89
N ALA A 146 3.66 7.97 -15.06
CA ALA A 146 3.82 8.69 -16.31
C ALA A 146 2.58 8.53 -17.19
N ARG A 147 2.13 9.62 -17.80
CA ARG A 147 1.02 9.63 -18.75
C ARG A 147 1.29 10.66 -19.85
N ASP A 148 1.14 10.25 -21.12
CA ASP A 148 1.31 11.10 -22.31
C ASP A 148 2.65 11.85 -22.31
N SER A 149 3.74 11.15 -21.91
CA SER A 149 5.11 11.67 -21.77
C SER A 149 5.31 12.68 -20.62
N HIS A 150 4.32 12.88 -19.76
CA HIS A 150 4.42 13.73 -18.58
C HIS A 150 4.68 12.88 -17.33
N SER A 151 5.55 13.38 -16.44
CA SER A 151 5.72 12.85 -15.09
C SER A 151 4.66 13.46 -14.18
N ILE A 152 3.92 12.62 -13.48
CA ILE A 152 2.81 13.05 -12.62
C ILE A 152 3.03 12.45 -11.23
N ASP A 153 3.03 13.34 -10.22
CA ASP A 153 2.98 12.97 -8.81
C ASP A 153 1.65 13.47 -8.23
N GLU A 154 0.92 12.58 -7.57
CA GLU A 154 -0.30 12.91 -6.86
C GLU A 154 -0.14 12.55 -5.38
N GLU A 155 -0.18 13.56 -4.50
CA GLU A 155 -0.22 13.42 -3.06
C GLU A 155 -1.68 13.53 -2.59
N TYR A 156 -2.13 12.50 -1.89
CA TYR A 156 -3.47 12.42 -1.31
C TYR A 156 -3.38 12.62 0.19
N THR A 157 -4.12 13.57 0.72
CA THR A 157 -4.32 13.74 2.16
C THR A 157 -5.79 13.46 2.49
N TYR A 158 -6.05 12.37 3.20
CA TYR A 158 -7.38 12.01 3.68
C TYR A 158 -7.55 12.52 5.11
N TYR A 159 -8.71 13.09 5.39
CA TYR A 159 -9.08 13.57 6.73
C TYR A 159 -10.32 12.82 7.20
N GLY A 160 -10.24 12.19 8.36
CA GLY A 160 -11.30 11.34 8.90
C GLY A 160 -11.61 11.61 10.36
N THR A 161 -12.86 11.39 10.74
CA THR A 161 -13.30 11.38 12.13
C THR A 161 -13.65 9.97 12.55
N LYS A 162 -13.32 9.63 13.80
CA LYS A 162 -13.59 8.32 14.38
C LYS A 162 -15.09 8.14 14.59
N LEU A 163 -15.61 6.97 14.24
CA LEU A 163 -17.00 6.54 14.52
C LEU A 163 -17.17 6.05 15.94
#